data_74781ff7c5d33742ae87736cc4b7025d
#
_entry.id   74781ff7c5d33742ae87736cc4b7025d
#
_cell.length_a   1.000
_cell.length_b   1.000
_cell.length_c   1.000
_cell.angle_alpha   90.00
_cell.angle_beta   90.00
_cell.angle_gamma   90.00
#
_symmetry.space_group_name_H-M   'P 1'
#
loop_
_entity.id
_entity.type
_entity.pdbx_description
1 polymer ?
#
loop_
_entity_poly.entity_id
_entity_poly.type
_entity_poly.pdbx_seq_one_letter_code
_entity_poly.pdbx_strand_id
1 'polypeptide(L)'
;MALARQAKIILTVVAGSVLFFASIGVLVWLANSGPVLYRSEEVDPLSKQSKTVVLNPLRDRSSERPAAEMIGAMHDGHCRQVLESWFKDYRRRYAESICQTEVDHPLVSWRLVDRQDQPPLVMLHYRSKRRDPGTSDAYEEDLWVTTQDDNGVWRPTKYVPLY
;
A
#
# COMPACT_ATOMS: atom_id res chain seq x y z
N MET A 1 43.65 -3.01 39.65
CA MET A 1 42.25 -3.46 39.49
C MET A 1 41.31 -2.41 38.88
N ALA A 2 41.45 -1.10 39.15
CA ALA A 2 40.60 -0.04 38.63
C ALA A 2 40.63 0.11 37.08
N LEU A 3 41.81 0.06 36.48
CA LEU A 3 42.00 0.15 35.01
C LEU A 3 41.27 -0.95 34.22
N ALA A 4 41.28 -2.19 34.72
CA ALA A 4 40.60 -3.29 34.07
C ALA A 4 39.05 -3.15 34.13
N ARG A 5 38.52 -2.51 35.14
CA ARG A 5 37.09 -2.25 35.30
C ARG A 5 36.65 -1.11 34.36
N GLN A 6 37.44 -0.05 34.23
CA GLN A 6 37.19 1.04 33.29
C GLN A 6 37.25 0.55 31.84
N ALA A 7 38.22 -0.25 31.47
CA ALA A 7 38.32 -0.84 30.14
C ALA A 7 37.08 -1.69 29.76
N LYS A 8 36.57 -2.50 30.71
CA LYS A 8 35.34 -3.27 30.49
C LYS A 8 34.12 -2.38 30.26
N ILE A 9 33.97 -1.33 31.07
CA ILE A 9 32.84 -0.38 30.91
C ILE A 9 32.90 0.31 29.52
N ILE A 10 34.08 0.80 29.16
CA ILE A 10 34.25 1.44 27.85
C ILE A 10 33.93 0.45 26.70
N LEU A 11 34.43 -0.76 26.78
CA LEU A 11 34.18 -1.79 25.77
C LEU A 11 32.69 -2.10 25.64
N THR A 12 31.97 -2.22 26.77
CA THR A 12 30.53 -2.49 26.79
C THR A 12 29.74 -1.36 26.18
N VAL A 13 30.08 -0.09 26.49
CA VAL A 13 29.43 1.09 25.94
C VAL A 13 29.66 1.18 24.44
N VAL A 14 30.90 0.98 23.99
CA VAL A 14 31.26 1.01 22.56
C VAL A 14 30.52 -0.10 21.79
N ALA A 15 30.55 -1.34 22.32
CA ALA A 15 29.84 -2.46 21.69
C ALA A 15 28.31 -2.21 21.63
N GLY A 16 27.73 -1.70 22.70
CA GLY A 16 26.30 -1.34 22.74
C GLY A 16 25.94 -0.26 21.74
N SER A 17 26.79 0.78 21.61
CA SER A 17 26.59 1.84 20.62
C SER A 17 26.67 1.32 19.19
N VAL A 18 27.65 0.48 18.88
CA VAL A 18 27.81 -0.11 17.54
C VAL A 18 26.59 -0.97 17.18
N LEU A 19 26.11 -1.79 18.09
CA LEU A 19 24.92 -2.61 17.88
C LEU A 19 23.67 -1.73 17.67
N PHE A 20 23.54 -0.67 18.45
CA PHE A 20 22.41 0.25 18.30
C PHE A 20 22.39 0.93 16.93
N PHE A 21 23.52 1.51 16.49
CA PHE A 21 23.62 2.14 15.18
C PHE A 21 23.51 1.15 14.03
N ALA A 22 24.02 -0.06 14.15
CA ALA A 22 23.83 -1.10 13.18
C ALA A 22 22.34 -1.49 13.05
N SER A 23 21.62 -1.60 14.16
CA SER A 23 20.18 -1.87 14.15
C SER A 23 19.39 -0.75 13.45
N ILE A 24 19.71 0.52 13.72
CA ILE A 24 19.11 1.66 13.03
C ILE A 24 19.42 1.60 11.52
N GLY A 25 20.66 1.31 11.14
CA GLY A 25 21.05 1.17 9.74
C GLY A 25 20.25 0.07 9.02
N VAL A 26 20.06 -1.08 9.65
CA VAL A 26 19.23 -2.17 9.11
C VAL A 26 17.77 -1.73 8.99
N LEU A 27 17.21 -1.04 9.98
CA LEU A 27 15.83 -0.54 9.94
C LEU A 27 15.63 0.47 8.82
N VAL A 28 16.56 1.41 8.65
CA VAL A 28 16.52 2.39 7.56
C VAL A 28 16.64 1.71 6.19
N TRP A 29 17.53 0.72 6.08
CA TRP A 29 17.67 -0.06 4.85
C TRP A 29 16.39 -0.84 4.52
N LEU A 30 15.79 -1.50 5.50
CA LEU A 30 14.50 -2.20 5.35
C LEU A 30 13.36 -1.24 4.96
N ALA A 31 13.36 -0.02 5.51
CA ALA A 31 12.34 0.97 5.19
C ALA A 31 12.44 1.46 3.74
N ASN A 32 13.66 1.67 3.22
CA ASN A 32 13.89 2.27 1.91
C ASN A 32 14.06 1.24 0.78
N SER A 33 14.55 0.04 1.08
CA SER A 33 14.94 -0.95 0.08
C SER A 33 14.51 -2.37 0.46
N GLY A 34 13.71 -2.51 1.52
CA GLY A 34 13.34 -3.80 2.06
C GLY A 34 12.54 -4.62 1.05
N PRO A 35 12.91 -5.87 0.82
CA PRO A 35 12.20 -6.74 -0.08
C PRO A 35 10.77 -6.96 0.40
N VAL A 36 9.85 -7.09 -0.53
CA VAL A 36 8.53 -7.64 -0.26
C VAL A 36 8.73 -9.09 0.18
N LEU A 37 8.33 -9.40 1.40
CA LEU A 37 8.39 -10.77 1.89
C LEU A 37 7.19 -11.54 1.33
N TYR A 38 7.46 -12.51 0.48
CA TYR A 38 6.44 -13.40 -0.08
C TYR A 38 6.21 -14.58 0.86
N ARG A 39 4.98 -14.77 1.29
CA ARG A 39 4.53 -15.97 1.96
C ARG A 39 3.46 -16.62 1.11
N SER A 40 3.61 -17.90 0.80
CA SER A 40 2.74 -18.60 -0.15
C SER A 40 1.49 -19.15 0.54
N GLU A 41 0.36 -18.49 0.40
CA GLU A 41 -0.95 -19.01 0.83
C GLU A 41 -2.07 -18.79 -0.20
N GLU A 42 -1.83 -18.02 -1.26
CA GLU A 42 -2.82 -17.75 -2.30
C GLU A 42 -2.38 -18.35 -3.64
N VAL A 43 -3.25 -19.08 -4.30
CA VAL A 43 -2.94 -19.73 -5.58
C VAL A 43 -3.15 -18.72 -6.70
N ASP A 44 -2.08 -18.37 -7.39
CA ASP A 44 -2.16 -17.60 -8.63
C ASP A 44 -2.92 -18.44 -9.69
N PRO A 45 -4.04 -17.94 -10.22
CA PRO A 45 -4.87 -18.69 -11.18
C PRO A 45 -4.14 -19.07 -12.47
N LEU A 46 -3.09 -18.33 -12.84
CA LEU A 46 -2.28 -18.60 -14.03
C LEU A 46 -1.13 -19.55 -13.77
N SER A 47 -0.39 -19.36 -12.68
CA SER A 47 0.78 -20.18 -12.34
C SER A 47 0.46 -21.35 -11.41
N LYS A 48 -0.74 -21.40 -10.81
CA LYS A 48 -1.15 -22.33 -9.75
C LYS A 48 -0.21 -22.37 -8.54
N GLN A 49 0.61 -21.34 -8.39
CA GLN A 49 1.51 -21.16 -7.24
C GLN A 49 0.81 -20.32 -6.17
N SER A 50 0.92 -20.78 -4.96
CA SER A 50 0.38 -20.10 -3.79
C SER A 50 1.26 -18.89 -3.42
N LYS A 51 0.70 -17.69 -3.43
CA LYS A 51 1.45 -16.44 -3.27
C LYS A 51 0.73 -15.47 -2.34
N THR A 52 1.14 -15.39 -1.10
CA THR A 52 0.74 -14.29 -0.21
C THR A 52 1.87 -13.29 -0.11
N VAL A 53 1.62 -12.06 -0.52
CA VAL A 53 2.57 -10.98 -0.41
C VAL A 53 2.43 -10.33 0.97
N VAL A 54 3.47 -10.44 1.78
CA VAL A 54 3.57 -9.69 3.02
C VAL A 54 4.39 -8.42 2.76
N LEU A 55 3.71 -7.29 2.79
CA LEU A 55 4.36 -6.00 2.60
C LEU A 55 5.27 -5.68 3.78
N ASN A 56 6.49 -5.22 3.49
CA ASN A 56 7.39 -4.73 4.52
C ASN A 56 6.71 -3.59 5.32
N PRO A 57 6.52 -3.74 6.64
CA PRO A 57 5.86 -2.72 7.47
C PRO A 57 6.65 -1.41 7.54
N LEU A 58 7.96 -1.45 7.27
CA LEU A 58 8.86 -0.30 7.32
C LEU A 58 9.07 0.37 5.96
N ARG A 59 8.36 -0.07 4.91
CA ARG A 59 8.46 0.51 3.57
C ARG A 59 8.03 1.97 3.53
N ASP A 60 8.55 2.71 2.56
CA ASP A 60 8.02 4.04 2.25
C ASP A 60 6.57 3.95 1.75
N ARG A 61 5.67 4.65 2.43
CA ARG A 61 4.23 4.68 2.17
C ARG A 61 3.76 5.94 1.45
N SER A 62 4.67 6.78 1.01
CA SER A 62 4.32 8.05 0.35
C SER A 62 3.43 7.86 -0.87
N SER A 63 3.68 6.81 -1.67
CA SER A 63 2.87 6.44 -2.83
C SER A 63 1.52 5.78 -2.47
N GLU A 64 1.42 5.14 -1.30
CA GLU A 64 0.22 4.42 -0.86
C GLU A 64 -0.82 5.35 -0.23
N ARG A 65 -0.37 6.41 0.46
CA ARG A 65 -1.24 7.34 1.18
C ARG A 65 -2.31 7.96 0.28
N PRO A 66 -1.98 8.58 -0.86
CA PRO A 66 -2.98 9.19 -1.72
C PRO A 66 -3.97 8.18 -2.31
N ALA A 67 -3.55 6.94 -2.58
CA ALA A 67 -4.45 5.88 -2.99
C ALA A 67 -5.43 5.49 -1.89
N ALA A 68 -4.95 5.33 -0.65
CA ALA A 68 -5.79 5.01 0.49
C ALA A 68 -6.79 6.14 0.82
N GLU A 69 -6.36 7.40 0.73
CA GLU A 69 -7.21 8.58 0.91
C GLU A 69 -8.31 8.62 -0.17
N MET A 70 -7.96 8.33 -1.42
CA MET A 70 -8.91 8.25 -2.52
C MET A 70 -9.96 7.16 -2.28
N ILE A 71 -9.54 5.94 -1.96
CA ILE A 71 -10.46 4.82 -1.69
C ILE A 71 -11.36 5.13 -0.48
N GLY A 72 -10.78 5.72 0.58
CA GLY A 72 -11.53 6.14 1.76
C GLY A 72 -12.61 7.18 1.43
N ALA A 73 -12.28 8.18 0.62
CA ALA A 73 -13.25 9.19 0.21
C ALA A 73 -14.34 8.60 -0.72
N MET A 74 -14.01 7.61 -1.56
CA MET A 74 -15.02 6.87 -2.32
C MET A 74 -15.96 6.08 -1.40
N HIS A 75 -15.42 5.38 -0.40
CA HIS A 75 -16.20 4.68 0.63
C HIS A 75 -17.16 5.62 1.36
N ASP A 76 -16.73 6.85 1.65
CA ASP A 76 -17.50 7.86 2.36
C ASP A 76 -18.52 8.60 1.46
N GLY A 77 -18.69 8.17 0.22
CA GLY A 77 -19.66 8.74 -0.72
C GLY A 77 -19.18 9.99 -1.48
N HIS A 78 -17.90 10.36 -1.38
CA HIS A 78 -17.31 11.52 -2.04
C HIS A 78 -16.69 11.19 -3.41
N CYS A 79 -17.15 10.13 -4.07
CA CYS A 79 -16.59 9.58 -5.29
C CYS A 79 -16.37 10.64 -6.38
N ARG A 80 -17.39 11.44 -6.70
CA ARG A 80 -17.30 12.44 -7.78
C ARG A 80 -16.24 13.49 -7.47
N GLN A 81 -16.22 14.03 -6.26
CA GLN A 81 -15.24 15.03 -5.85
C GLN A 81 -13.81 14.51 -5.94
N VAL A 82 -13.61 13.26 -5.56
CA VAL A 82 -12.32 12.58 -5.61
C VAL A 82 -11.86 12.42 -7.05
N LEU A 83 -12.70 11.86 -7.92
CA LEU A 83 -12.34 11.63 -9.31
C LEU A 83 -12.04 12.93 -10.04
N GLU A 84 -12.80 13.99 -9.81
CA GLU A 84 -12.56 15.29 -10.41
C GLU A 84 -11.27 15.96 -9.92
N SER A 85 -10.90 15.77 -8.65
CA SER A 85 -9.70 16.38 -8.07
C SER A 85 -8.41 15.65 -8.40
N TRP A 86 -8.44 14.31 -8.52
CA TRP A 86 -7.25 13.47 -8.67
C TRP A 86 -6.96 13.11 -10.12
N PHE A 87 -7.99 12.92 -10.92
CA PHE A 87 -7.88 12.53 -12.32
C PHE A 87 -8.23 13.69 -13.25
N LYS A 88 -7.36 14.69 -13.35
CA LYS A 88 -7.57 15.88 -14.21
C LYS A 88 -7.89 15.53 -15.68
N ASP A 89 -7.35 14.39 -16.17
CA ASP A 89 -7.54 13.92 -17.55
C ASP A 89 -8.64 12.86 -17.67
N TYR A 90 -9.29 12.50 -16.55
CA TYR A 90 -10.36 11.51 -16.57
C TYR A 90 -11.60 12.12 -17.21
N ARG A 91 -12.01 11.52 -18.32
CA ARG A 91 -13.22 11.96 -19.01
C ARG A 91 -14.41 11.83 -18.07
N ARG A 92 -15.19 12.88 -17.94
CA ARG A 92 -16.37 12.98 -17.06
C ARG A 92 -17.28 11.74 -17.10
N ARG A 93 -17.44 11.13 -18.29
CA ARG A 93 -18.23 9.89 -18.47
C ARG A 93 -17.71 8.70 -17.66
N TYR A 94 -16.38 8.54 -17.54
CA TYR A 94 -15.81 7.46 -16.76
C TYR A 94 -16.00 7.70 -15.26
N ALA A 95 -15.86 8.94 -14.82
CA ALA A 95 -16.09 9.31 -13.43
C ALA A 95 -17.54 9.01 -13.02
N GLU A 96 -18.51 9.37 -13.88
CA GLU A 96 -19.93 9.07 -13.63
C GLU A 96 -20.19 7.56 -13.54
N SER A 97 -19.64 6.77 -14.45
CA SER A 97 -19.78 5.32 -14.44
C SER A 97 -19.16 4.68 -13.20
N ILE A 98 -17.93 5.09 -12.82
CA ILE A 98 -17.28 4.58 -11.60
C ILE A 98 -18.09 4.93 -10.37
N CYS A 99 -18.57 6.18 -10.25
CA CYS A 99 -19.34 6.57 -9.09
C CYS A 99 -20.72 5.92 -9.02
N GLN A 100 -21.34 5.63 -10.17
CA GLN A 100 -22.57 4.86 -10.18
C GLN A 100 -22.32 3.44 -9.67
N THR A 101 -21.24 2.80 -10.11
CA THR A 101 -20.87 1.49 -9.62
C THR A 101 -20.58 1.49 -8.10
N GLU A 102 -19.96 2.55 -7.57
CA GLU A 102 -19.73 2.68 -6.12
C GLU A 102 -21.05 2.84 -5.35
N VAL A 103 -22.08 3.43 -5.97
CA VAL A 103 -23.43 3.50 -5.38
C VAL A 103 -24.13 2.14 -5.43
N ASP A 104 -24.05 1.46 -6.54
CA ASP A 104 -24.72 0.17 -6.75
C ASP A 104 -24.05 -0.95 -5.94
N HIS A 105 -22.73 -0.91 -5.82
CA HIS A 105 -21.90 -1.87 -5.12
C HIS A 105 -21.00 -1.19 -4.08
N PRO A 106 -21.57 -0.70 -2.98
CA PRO A 106 -20.80 0.10 -2.02
C PRO A 106 -19.65 -0.68 -1.39
N LEU A 107 -18.50 -0.02 -1.33
CA LEU A 107 -17.31 -0.54 -0.71
C LEU A 107 -17.52 -0.67 0.80
N VAL A 108 -17.23 -1.86 1.35
CA VAL A 108 -17.37 -2.16 2.77
C VAL A 108 -16.03 -2.11 3.50
N SER A 109 -15.00 -2.67 2.86
CA SER A 109 -13.64 -2.67 3.41
C SER A 109 -12.62 -2.90 2.29
N TRP A 110 -11.37 -2.53 2.55
CA TRP A 110 -10.26 -2.79 1.63
C TRP A 110 -8.97 -2.99 2.39
N ARG A 111 -8.04 -3.72 1.77
CA ARG A 111 -6.68 -3.89 2.28
C ARG A 111 -5.69 -3.95 1.13
N LEU A 112 -4.54 -3.33 1.28
CA LEU A 112 -3.45 -3.47 0.34
C LEU A 112 -2.86 -4.89 0.45
N VAL A 113 -2.78 -5.60 -0.67
CA VAL A 113 -2.27 -6.98 -0.74
C VAL A 113 -1.00 -7.11 -1.55
N ASP A 114 -0.78 -6.23 -2.52
CA ASP A 114 0.45 -6.21 -3.31
C ASP A 114 0.83 -4.79 -3.73
N ARG A 115 2.11 -4.60 -4.00
CA ARG A 115 2.69 -3.35 -4.50
C ARG A 115 3.75 -3.67 -5.53
N GLN A 116 3.68 -3.02 -6.68
CA GLN A 116 4.64 -3.13 -7.76
C GLN A 116 5.24 -1.75 -8.05
N ASP A 117 6.53 -1.61 -7.75
CA ASP A 117 7.27 -0.38 -7.98
C ASP A 117 7.82 -0.36 -9.41
N GLN A 118 7.35 0.59 -10.21
CA GLN A 118 7.78 0.83 -11.59
C GLN A 118 8.00 2.35 -11.79
N PRO A 119 9.09 2.92 -11.25
CA PRO A 119 9.29 4.36 -11.26
C PRO A 119 9.12 4.98 -12.66
N PRO A 120 8.39 6.10 -12.79
CA PRO A 120 7.80 6.94 -11.76
C PRO A 120 6.42 6.49 -11.25
N LEU A 121 6.00 5.28 -11.58
CA LEU A 121 4.70 4.70 -11.24
C LEU A 121 4.83 3.67 -10.11
N VAL A 122 3.79 3.58 -9.31
CA VAL A 122 3.58 2.48 -8.37
C VAL A 122 2.18 1.94 -8.59
N MET A 123 2.07 0.64 -8.82
CA MET A 123 0.79 -0.06 -8.89
C MET A 123 0.49 -0.71 -7.54
N LEU A 124 -0.68 -0.42 -7.02
CA LEU A 124 -1.15 -0.88 -5.73
C LEU A 124 -2.36 -1.79 -5.95
N HIS A 125 -2.24 -3.02 -5.48
CA HIS A 125 -3.30 -4.01 -5.54
C HIS A 125 -3.99 -4.10 -4.18
N TYR A 126 -5.27 -3.82 -4.15
CA TYR A 126 -6.11 -3.95 -2.98
C TYR A 126 -7.08 -5.11 -3.17
N ARG A 127 -7.31 -5.86 -2.12
CA ARG A 127 -8.47 -6.73 -2.01
C ARG A 127 -9.56 -5.97 -1.28
N SER A 128 -10.71 -5.82 -1.93
CA SER A 128 -11.85 -5.09 -1.42
C SER A 128 -13.04 -6.02 -1.17
N LYS A 129 -13.91 -5.62 -0.26
CA LYS A 129 -15.21 -6.22 -0.05
C LYS A 129 -16.27 -5.22 -0.43
N ARG A 130 -17.22 -5.67 -1.26
CA ARG A 130 -18.36 -4.86 -1.67
C ARG A 130 -19.66 -5.53 -1.30
N ARG A 131 -20.69 -4.71 -1.12
CA ARG A 131 -22.04 -5.22 -0.90
C ARG A 131 -22.73 -5.45 -2.23
N ASP A 132 -23.40 -6.59 -2.36
CA ASP A 132 -24.25 -6.88 -3.51
C ASP A 132 -25.56 -6.09 -3.38
N PRO A 133 -26.00 -5.33 -4.40
CA PRO A 133 -27.19 -4.48 -4.34
C PRO A 133 -28.50 -5.24 -4.11
N GLY A 134 -28.54 -6.52 -4.41
CA GLY A 134 -29.73 -7.36 -4.24
C GLY A 134 -29.79 -8.14 -2.94
N THR A 135 -28.72 -8.20 -2.18
CA THR A 135 -28.58 -9.05 -1.00
C THR A 135 -27.85 -8.32 0.12
N SER A 136 -27.85 -8.91 1.33
CA SER A 136 -26.98 -8.44 2.41
C SER A 136 -25.56 -8.98 2.32
N ASP A 137 -25.28 -9.80 1.32
CA ASP A 137 -24.01 -10.48 1.19
C ASP A 137 -22.91 -9.54 0.69
N ALA A 138 -21.71 -9.80 1.12
CA ALA A 138 -20.52 -9.11 0.63
C ALA A 138 -19.66 -10.07 -0.18
N TYR A 139 -19.20 -9.61 -1.33
CA TYR A 139 -18.24 -10.33 -2.17
C TYR A 139 -16.87 -9.67 -2.17
N GLU A 140 -15.84 -10.44 -2.44
CA GLU A 140 -14.47 -9.92 -2.60
C GLU A 140 -14.18 -9.64 -4.07
N GLU A 141 -13.48 -8.56 -4.32
CA GLU A 141 -12.95 -8.19 -5.64
C GLU A 141 -11.54 -7.64 -5.54
N ASP A 142 -10.85 -7.66 -6.64
CA ASP A 142 -9.53 -7.05 -6.78
C ASP A 142 -9.67 -5.61 -7.31
N LEU A 143 -8.99 -4.68 -6.65
CA LEU A 143 -8.98 -3.27 -7.00
C LEU A 143 -7.53 -2.82 -7.23
N TRP A 144 -7.26 -2.26 -8.40
CA TRP A 144 -5.96 -1.73 -8.75
C TRP A 144 -5.96 -0.21 -8.80
N VAL A 145 -5.00 0.39 -8.10
CA VAL A 145 -4.76 1.83 -8.13
C VAL A 145 -3.31 2.07 -8.56
N THR A 146 -3.13 2.90 -9.57
CA THR A 146 -1.81 3.35 -9.96
C THR A 146 -1.59 4.76 -9.42
N THR A 147 -0.46 4.98 -8.75
CA THR A 147 -0.01 6.30 -8.33
C THR A 147 1.24 6.69 -9.10
N GLN A 148 1.42 7.97 -9.33
CA GLN A 148 2.56 8.53 -10.04
C GLN A 148 3.21 9.61 -9.19
N ASP A 149 4.55 9.61 -9.18
CA ASP A 149 5.33 10.71 -8.62
C ASP A 149 5.36 11.87 -9.62
N ASP A 150 4.86 13.02 -9.19
CA ASP A 150 4.92 14.29 -9.91
C ASP A 150 5.74 15.29 -9.07
N ASN A 151 7.04 15.31 -9.28
CA ASN A 151 8.00 16.17 -8.57
C ASN A 151 7.96 16.02 -7.04
N GLY A 152 7.95 14.81 -6.54
CA GLY A 152 7.89 14.47 -5.11
C GLY A 152 6.49 14.48 -4.53
N VAL A 153 5.47 14.65 -5.36
CA VAL A 153 4.06 14.56 -4.94
C VAL A 153 3.40 13.38 -5.62
N TRP A 154 3.08 12.36 -4.85
CA TRP A 154 2.37 11.19 -5.34
C TRP A 154 0.90 11.49 -5.60
N ARG A 155 0.40 11.09 -6.76
CA ARG A 155 -1.00 11.28 -7.17
C ARG A 155 -1.56 10.01 -7.79
N PRO A 156 -2.81 9.61 -7.49
CA PRO A 156 -3.48 8.54 -8.23
C PRO A 156 -3.69 8.96 -9.69
N THR A 157 -3.39 8.03 -10.61
CA THR A 157 -3.56 8.24 -12.05
C THR A 157 -4.49 7.24 -12.70
N LYS A 158 -4.75 6.12 -12.03
CA LYS A 158 -5.64 5.09 -12.54
C LYS A 158 -6.31 4.33 -11.40
N TYR A 159 -7.60 4.04 -11.58
CA TYR A 159 -8.42 3.23 -10.67
C TYR A 159 -9.17 2.20 -11.51
N VAL A 160 -8.99 0.93 -11.24
CA VAL A 160 -9.58 -0.17 -12.00
C VAL A 160 -10.14 -1.20 -11.02
N PRO A 161 -11.45 -1.19 -10.77
CA PRO A 161 -12.13 -2.32 -10.16
C PRO A 161 -12.19 -3.45 -11.17
N LEU A 162 -11.92 -4.67 -10.76
CA LEU A 162 -12.08 -5.88 -11.57
C LEU A 162 -13.28 -6.63 -11.01
N TYR A 163 -14.39 -6.58 -11.75
CA TYR A 163 -15.61 -7.32 -11.45
C TYR A 163 -15.51 -8.76 -11.94
#